data_7163facc1880114ebb60948df942ff09
#
_entry.id   7163facc1880114ebb60948df942ff09
#
_cell.length_a   1.000
_cell.length_b   1.000
_cell.length_c   1.000
_cell.angle_alpha   90.00
_cell.angle_beta   90.00
_cell.angle_gamma   90.00
#
_symmetry.space_group_name_H-M   'P 1'
#
loop_
_entity.id
_entity.type
_entity.pdbx_description
1 polymer ?
#
loop_
_entity_poly.entity_id
_entity_poly.type
_entity_poly.pdbx_seq_one_letter_code
_entity_poly.pdbx_strand_id
1 'polypeptide(L)'
;MNKAVSESFFSNVFFLFAQIQRILFAGKFYIFLILAVVWDVICVILGHVFHDPMPIEAVFYVMNLVPMLILALYLSMTLVSFEKENVTIEALFSVPGSPYKVWLYKLAVQFMMLFFVQMLFALISFYFVQDFAIEVMVSHAFVIVFCVANLNFFLSTLFKSGYAAGLSTLVILFFLLLLYAFLSAIPVIDSTYWNFYLSPFAKPGDMDINIWNQKLLYNKAGVFFIGLVFMYFGLSKLRNREPFI
;
A
#
# COMPACT_ATOMS: atom_id res chain seq x y z
N MET A 1 25.61 -31.15 5.51
CA MET A 1 25.11 -29.76 5.77
C MET A 1 24.13 -29.26 4.71
N ASN A 2 24.17 -29.67 3.44
CA ASN A 2 23.34 -29.15 2.36
C ASN A 2 21.85 -29.61 2.33
N LYS A 3 21.52 -30.79 2.88
CA LYS A 3 20.17 -31.38 2.79
C LYS A 3 19.16 -30.64 3.69
N ALA A 4 19.55 -30.34 4.93
CA ALA A 4 18.69 -29.63 5.91
C ALA A 4 18.40 -28.17 5.48
N VAL A 5 19.35 -27.51 4.82
CA VAL A 5 19.16 -26.15 4.29
C VAL A 5 18.19 -26.15 3.10
N SER A 6 18.28 -27.16 2.22
CA SER A 6 17.39 -27.34 1.08
C SER A 6 15.95 -27.63 1.53
N GLU A 7 15.74 -28.52 2.50
CA GLU A 7 14.42 -28.85 3.03
C GLU A 7 13.76 -27.66 3.73
N SER A 8 14.53 -26.86 4.48
CA SER A 8 14.06 -25.60 5.07
C SER A 8 13.66 -24.55 4.01
N PHE A 9 14.41 -24.45 2.92
CA PHE A 9 14.10 -23.51 1.84
C PHE A 9 12.79 -23.88 1.12
N PHE A 10 12.63 -25.15 0.72
CA PHE A 10 11.41 -25.61 0.06
C PHE A 10 10.18 -25.50 0.97
N SER A 11 10.31 -25.78 2.26
CA SER A 11 9.23 -25.59 3.24
C SER A 11 8.80 -24.13 3.32
N ASN A 12 9.74 -23.18 3.35
CA ASN A 12 9.44 -21.75 3.38
C ASN A 12 8.78 -21.25 2.10
N VAL A 13 9.24 -21.72 0.93
CA VAL A 13 8.63 -21.37 -0.36
C VAL A 13 7.21 -21.91 -0.47
N PHE A 14 6.98 -23.15 -0.06
CA PHE A 14 5.64 -23.73 -0.02
C PHE A 14 4.70 -22.97 0.92
N PHE A 15 5.18 -22.59 2.09
CA PHE A 15 4.43 -21.78 3.05
C PHE A 15 4.05 -20.42 2.46
N LEU A 16 4.99 -19.72 1.79
CA LEU A 16 4.72 -18.46 1.11
C LEU A 16 3.67 -18.63 0.01
N PHE A 17 3.78 -19.68 -0.80
CA PHE A 17 2.82 -19.97 -1.85
C PHE A 17 1.42 -20.24 -1.30
N ALA A 18 1.30 -21.03 -0.23
CA ALA A 18 0.02 -21.27 0.45
C ALA A 18 -0.59 -19.97 1.01
N GLN A 19 0.22 -19.07 1.56
CA GLN A 19 -0.25 -17.75 2.01
C GLN A 19 -0.74 -16.89 0.86
N ILE A 20 -0.03 -16.86 -0.27
CA ILE A 20 -0.45 -16.12 -1.47
C ILE A 20 -1.79 -16.66 -1.98
N GLN A 21 -1.94 -17.99 -2.10
CA GLN A 21 -3.20 -18.60 -2.50
C GLN A 21 -4.35 -18.24 -1.55
N ARG A 22 -4.11 -18.28 -0.24
CA ARG A 22 -5.11 -17.92 0.77
C ARG A 22 -5.56 -16.46 0.62
N ILE A 23 -4.63 -15.53 0.43
CA ILE A 23 -4.93 -14.11 0.23
C ILE A 23 -5.73 -13.91 -1.06
N LEU A 24 -5.29 -14.53 -2.17
CA LEU A 24 -5.94 -14.36 -3.48
C LEU A 24 -7.37 -14.90 -3.52
N PHE A 25 -7.59 -16.12 -3.01
CA PHE A 25 -8.84 -16.85 -3.23
C PHE A 25 -9.77 -16.81 -2.03
N ALA A 26 -9.31 -17.06 -0.82
CA ALA A 26 -10.17 -17.05 0.36
C ALA A 26 -10.63 -15.63 0.73
N GLY A 27 -9.78 -14.62 0.56
CA GLY A 27 -10.11 -13.21 0.79
C GLY A 27 -10.87 -12.53 -0.35
N LYS A 28 -11.17 -13.22 -1.47
CA LYS A 28 -11.80 -12.61 -2.66
C LYS A 28 -10.99 -11.44 -3.25
N PHE A 29 -9.70 -11.38 -3.01
CA PHE A 29 -8.82 -10.31 -3.50
C PHE A 29 -8.80 -10.22 -5.03
N TYR A 30 -8.95 -11.36 -5.71
CA TYR A 30 -9.01 -11.41 -7.17
C TYR A 30 -10.13 -10.54 -7.76
N ILE A 31 -11.26 -10.37 -7.04
CA ILE A 31 -12.37 -9.51 -7.49
C ILE A 31 -11.91 -8.05 -7.53
N PHE A 32 -11.26 -7.59 -6.45
CA PHE A 32 -10.73 -6.22 -6.38
C PHE A 32 -9.60 -5.98 -7.38
N LEU A 33 -8.77 -6.99 -7.62
CA LEU A 33 -7.72 -6.93 -8.64
C LEU A 33 -8.31 -6.80 -10.05
N ILE A 34 -9.35 -7.59 -10.39
CA ILE A 34 -10.04 -7.48 -11.68
C ILE A 34 -10.68 -6.09 -11.81
N LEU A 35 -11.35 -5.59 -10.78
CA LEU A 35 -11.95 -4.25 -10.81
C LEU A 35 -10.90 -3.15 -11.02
N ALA A 36 -9.73 -3.28 -10.39
CA ALA A 36 -8.63 -2.33 -10.57
C ALA A 36 -8.06 -2.38 -12.00
N VAL A 37 -7.90 -3.57 -12.59
CA VAL A 37 -7.46 -3.70 -13.99
C VAL A 37 -8.54 -3.14 -14.95
N VAL A 38 -9.82 -3.41 -14.71
CA VAL A 38 -10.91 -2.84 -15.49
C VAL A 38 -10.91 -1.31 -15.42
N TRP A 39 -10.63 -0.75 -14.23
CA TRP A 39 -10.48 0.70 -14.05
C TRP A 39 -9.38 1.26 -14.95
N ASP A 40 -8.18 0.65 -14.96
CA ASP A 40 -7.08 1.08 -15.81
C ASP A 40 -7.42 1.00 -17.30
N VAL A 41 -8.09 -0.09 -17.72
CA VAL A 41 -8.54 -0.25 -19.11
C VAL A 41 -9.53 0.86 -19.48
N ILE A 42 -10.47 1.20 -18.60
CA ILE A 42 -11.40 2.32 -18.82
C ILE A 42 -10.63 3.64 -18.97
N CYS A 43 -9.65 3.92 -18.12
CA CYS A 43 -8.83 5.12 -18.21
C CYS A 43 -8.07 5.21 -19.54
N VAL A 44 -7.49 4.08 -20.01
CA VAL A 44 -6.82 4.01 -21.31
C VAL A 44 -7.80 4.32 -22.46
N ILE A 45 -8.98 3.70 -22.46
CA ILE A 45 -10.01 3.93 -23.50
C ILE A 45 -10.44 5.41 -23.51
N LEU A 46 -10.71 5.98 -22.34
CA LEU A 46 -11.12 7.38 -22.23
C LEU A 46 -10.03 8.32 -22.74
N GLY A 47 -8.75 8.08 -22.40
CA GLY A 47 -7.62 8.84 -22.92
C GLY A 47 -7.55 8.82 -24.45
N HIS A 48 -7.80 7.68 -25.06
CA HIS A 48 -7.81 7.55 -26.53
C HIS A 48 -9.04 8.21 -27.19
N VAL A 49 -10.22 8.11 -26.56
CA VAL A 49 -11.47 8.69 -27.11
C VAL A 49 -11.44 10.22 -27.10
N PHE A 50 -10.90 10.82 -26.07
CA PHE A 50 -10.86 12.27 -25.95
C PHE A 50 -9.70 12.92 -26.73
N HIS A 51 -8.80 12.16 -27.33
CA HIS A 51 -7.65 12.61 -28.13
C HIS A 51 -6.69 13.55 -27.40
N ASP A 52 -6.86 13.75 -26.10
CA ASP A 52 -5.97 14.51 -25.25
C ASP A 52 -5.10 13.56 -24.43
N PRO A 53 -3.76 13.63 -24.55
CA PRO A 53 -2.89 12.79 -23.74
C PRO A 53 -3.10 13.13 -22.26
N MET A 54 -3.43 12.11 -21.47
CA MET A 54 -3.58 12.27 -20.03
C MET A 54 -2.25 12.79 -19.43
N PRO A 55 -2.24 13.90 -18.68
CA PRO A 55 -1.00 14.41 -18.09
C PRO A 55 -0.40 13.36 -17.13
N ILE A 56 0.92 13.26 -17.09
CA ILE A 56 1.65 12.25 -16.32
C ILE A 56 1.28 12.26 -14.83
N GLU A 57 0.94 13.41 -14.28
CA GLU A 57 0.43 13.52 -12.91
C GLU A 57 -0.92 12.81 -12.74
N ALA A 58 -1.82 12.95 -13.71
CA ALA A 58 -3.10 12.25 -13.69
C ALA A 58 -2.89 10.73 -13.82
N VAL A 59 -1.95 10.28 -14.64
CA VAL A 59 -1.56 8.86 -14.72
C VAL A 59 -1.06 8.36 -13.36
N PHE A 60 -0.22 9.15 -12.67
CA PHE A 60 0.26 8.80 -11.33
C PHE A 60 -0.90 8.63 -10.34
N TYR A 61 -1.82 9.61 -10.27
CA TYR A 61 -2.91 9.56 -9.30
C TYR A 61 -4.01 8.57 -9.68
N VAL A 62 -4.53 8.66 -10.90
CA VAL A 62 -5.77 7.99 -11.29
C VAL A 62 -5.53 6.52 -11.64
N MET A 63 -4.46 6.22 -12.38
CA MET A 63 -4.18 4.86 -12.85
C MET A 63 -3.27 4.08 -11.90
N ASN A 64 -2.34 4.74 -11.21
CA ASN A 64 -1.39 4.04 -10.36
C ASN A 64 -1.73 4.12 -8.87
N LEU A 65 -2.03 5.30 -8.34
CA LEU A 65 -2.19 5.46 -6.90
C LEU A 65 -3.58 5.02 -6.40
N VAL A 66 -4.67 5.50 -7.03
CA VAL A 66 -6.05 5.23 -6.55
C VAL A 66 -6.36 3.73 -6.53
N PRO A 67 -6.18 2.94 -7.60
CA PRO A 67 -6.48 1.51 -7.55
C PRO A 67 -5.60 0.78 -6.54
N MET A 68 -4.33 1.18 -6.41
CA MET A 68 -3.42 0.59 -5.43
C MET A 68 -3.79 0.91 -3.98
N LEU A 69 -4.31 2.10 -3.69
CA LEU A 69 -4.82 2.45 -2.36
C LEU A 69 -6.02 1.57 -1.98
N ILE A 70 -6.95 1.34 -2.92
CA ILE A 70 -8.10 0.46 -2.71
C ILE A 70 -7.65 -0.98 -2.43
N LEU A 71 -6.71 -1.51 -3.22
CA LEU A 71 -6.15 -2.84 -3.01
C LEU A 71 -5.40 -2.95 -1.67
N ALA A 72 -4.63 -1.94 -1.31
CA ALA A 72 -3.89 -1.90 -0.04
C ALA A 72 -4.83 -1.87 1.16
N LEU A 73 -5.89 -1.06 1.10
CA LEU A 73 -6.93 -1.01 2.14
C LEU A 73 -7.60 -2.37 2.30
N TYR A 74 -8.02 -2.98 1.19
CA TYR A 74 -8.67 -4.27 1.22
C TYR A 74 -7.77 -5.36 1.82
N LEU A 75 -6.53 -5.50 1.34
CA LEU A 75 -5.59 -6.50 1.83
C LEU A 75 -5.26 -6.32 3.31
N SER A 76 -4.97 -5.10 3.74
CA SER A 76 -4.62 -4.83 5.13
C SER A 76 -5.80 -5.03 6.08
N MET A 77 -7.02 -4.71 5.63
CA MET A 77 -8.26 -4.94 6.37
C MET A 77 -8.49 -6.44 6.58
N THR A 78 -8.38 -7.23 5.51
CA THR A 78 -8.66 -8.67 5.54
C THR A 78 -7.59 -9.45 6.29
N LEU A 79 -6.35 -8.98 6.33
CA LEU A 79 -5.24 -9.66 6.98
C LEU A 79 -5.51 -9.95 8.46
N VAL A 80 -6.08 -9.00 9.19
CA VAL A 80 -6.37 -9.10 10.64
C VAL A 80 -7.80 -9.59 10.88
N SER A 81 -8.79 -9.04 10.15
CA SER A 81 -10.19 -9.38 10.38
C SER A 81 -10.50 -10.84 10.06
N PHE A 82 -9.88 -11.40 9.02
CA PHE A 82 -10.06 -12.81 8.68
C PHE A 82 -9.64 -13.75 9.83
N GLU A 83 -8.56 -13.42 10.53
CA GLU A 83 -8.10 -14.20 11.67
C GLU A 83 -8.99 -14.01 12.91
N LYS A 84 -9.54 -12.80 13.11
CA LYS A 84 -10.49 -12.51 14.19
C LYS A 84 -11.80 -13.26 13.99
N GLU A 85 -12.36 -13.25 12.78
CA GLU A 85 -13.65 -13.87 12.45
C GLU A 85 -13.60 -15.40 12.50
N ASN A 86 -12.46 -16.01 12.15
CA ASN A 86 -12.30 -17.48 12.14
C ASN A 86 -11.78 -18.05 13.45
N VAL A 87 -11.63 -17.23 14.50
CA VAL A 87 -11.08 -17.64 15.83
C VAL A 87 -9.69 -18.30 15.71
N THR A 88 -9.02 -18.13 14.55
CA THR A 88 -7.70 -18.72 14.29
C THR A 88 -6.57 -17.99 14.99
N ILE A 89 -6.84 -16.80 15.55
CA ILE A 89 -5.90 -16.04 16.36
C ILE A 89 -5.47 -16.88 17.58
N GLU A 90 -6.39 -17.58 18.26
CA GLU A 90 -6.07 -18.45 19.40
C GLU A 90 -5.15 -19.59 18.98
N ALA A 91 -5.40 -20.22 17.84
CA ALA A 91 -4.55 -21.26 17.29
C ALA A 91 -3.13 -20.74 16.94
N LEU A 92 -3.01 -19.51 16.46
CA LEU A 92 -1.72 -18.85 16.20
C LEU A 92 -0.90 -18.63 17.47
N PHE A 93 -1.56 -18.39 18.61
CA PHE A 93 -0.88 -18.25 19.91
C PHE A 93 -0.52 -19.59 20.57
N SER A 94 -1.11 -20.69 20.12
CA SER A 94 -0.78 -22.04 20.62
C SER A 94 0.43 -22.68 19.93
N VAL A 95 0.85 -22.13 18.77
CA VAL A 95 2.02 -22.63 18.05
C VAL A 95 3.30 -22.28 18.83
N PRO A 96 4.22 -23.26 19.06
CA PRO A 96 5.50 -22.98 19.70
C PRO A 96 6.32 -22.02 18.83
N GLY A 97 6.51 -20.80 19.30
CA GLY A 97 7.23 -19.74 18.59
C GLY A 97 6.68 -18.37 18.88
N SER A 98 7.31 -17.34 18.34
CA SER A 98 6.83 -15.98 18.50
C SER A 98 5.70 -15.69 17.47
N PRO A 99 4.46 -15.37 17.90
CA PRO A 99 3.36 -15.00 17.01
C PRO A 99 3.72 -13.83 16.08
N TYR A 100 4.61 -12.98 16.55
CA TYR A 100 5.16 -11.83 15.82
C TYR A 100 5.78 -12.23 14.47
N LYS A 101 6.49 -13.37 14.39
CA LYS A 101 7.12 -13.85 13.15
C LYS A 101 6.07 -14.14 12.07
N VAL A 102 4.96 -14.75 12.45
CA VAL A 102 3.87 -15.08 11.51
C VAL A 102 3.28 -13.81 10.89
N TRP A 103 3.05 -12.78 11.71
CA TRP A 103 2.55 -11.51 11.22
C TRP A 103 3.53 -10.79 10.31
N LEU A 104 4.84 -10.83 10.60
CA LEU A 104 5.87 -10.31 9.70
C LEU A 104 5.87 -11.01 8.34
N TYR A 105 5.74 -12.34 8.31
CA TYR A 105 5.65 -13.09 7.07
C TYR A 105 4.39 -12.68 6.27
N LYS A 106 3.24 -12.55 6.92
CA LYS A 106 2.00 -12.13 6.27
C LYS A 106 2.12 -10.72 5.66
N LEU A 107 2.68 -9.79 6.41
CA LEU A 107 2.95 -8.43 5.92
C LEU A 107 3.95 -8.43 4.76
N ALA A 108 5.03 -9.20 4.85
CA ALA A 108 6.00 -9.32 3.76
C ALA A 108 5.36 -9.83 2.46
N VAL A 109 4.51 -10.87 2.55
CA VAL A 109 3.76 -11.40 1.40
C VAL A 109 2.80 -10.34 0.85
N GLN A 110 2.08 -9.62 1.72
CA GLN A 110 1.19 -8.54 1.30
C GLN A 110 1.94 -7.46 0.53
N PHE A 111 3.06 -6.97 1.06
CA PHE A 111 3.84 -5.92 0.38
C PHE A 111 4.48 -6.41 -0.92
N MET A 112 4.93 -7.65 -0.96
CA MET A 112 5.42 -8.26 -2.20
C MET A 112 4.32 -8.28 -3.27
N MET A 113 3.11 -8.72 -2.93
CA MET A 113 1.97 -8.74 -3.85
C MET A 113 1.61 -7.32 -4.32
N LEU A 114 1.49 -6.35 -3.40
CA LEU A 114 1.20 -4.96 -3.74
C LEU A 114 2.28 -4.37 -4.65
N PHE A 115 3.56 -4.67 -4.42
CA PHE A 115 4.65 -4.20 -5.25
C PHE A 115 4.57 -4.75 -6.70
N PHE A 116 4.30 -6.05 -6.87
CA PHE A 116 4.14 -6.63 -8.19
C PHE A 116 2.92 -6.09 -8.93
N VAL A 117 1.80 -5.87 -8.24
CA VAL A 117 0.61 -5.27 -8.83
C VAL A 117 0.87 -3.81 -9.21
N GLN A 118 1.59 -3.05 -8.38
CA GLN A 118 2.00 -1.67 -8.69
C GLN A 118 2.89 -1.62 -9.93
N MET A 119 3.81 -2.56 -10.06
CA MET A 119 4.67 -2.68 -11.24
C MET A 119 3.83 -3.00 -12.51
N LEU A 120 2.83 -3.87 -12.38
CA LEU A 120 1.92 -4.20 -13.49
C LEU A 120 1.16 -2.95 -13.96
N PHE A 121 0.58 -2.16 -13.04
CA PHE A 121 -0.16 -0.95 -13.40
C PHE A 121 0.75 0.12 -14.02
N ALA A 122 1.97 0.27 -13.51
CA ALA A 122 2.94 1.17 -14.12
C ALA A 122 3.32 0.73 -15.54
N LEU A 123 3.48 -0.57 -15.79
CA LEU A 123 3.72 -1.11 -17.14
C LEU A 123 2.53 -0.88 -18.08
N ILE A 124 1.29 -1.12 -17.63
CA ILE A 124 0.08 -0.84 -18.42
C ILE A 124 0.04 0.65 -18.79
N SER A 125 0.24 1.53 -17.82
CA SER A 125 0.24 2.99 -18.06
C SER A 125 1.35 3.42 -19.03
N PHE A 126 2.54 2.84 -18.89
CA PHE A 126 3.69 3.12 -19.76
C PHE A 126 3.42 2.72 -21.22
N TYR A 127 2.92 1.51 -21.45
CA TYR A 127 2.71 1.01 -22.82
C TYR A 127 1.48 1.58 -23.51
N PHE A 128 0.43 1.94 -22.77
CA PHE A 128 -0.86 2.31 -23.36
C PHE A 128 -1.21 3.78 -23.25
N VAL A 129 -0.52 4.57 -22.41
CA VAL A 129 -0.86 5.98 -22.20
C VAL A 129 0.29 6.90 -22.62
N GLN A 130 1.45 6.80 -21.96
CA GLN A 130 2.62 7.62 -22.27
C GLN A 130 3.90 7.10 -21.61
N ASP A 131 5.05 7.48 -22.17
CA ASP A 131 6.37 7.13 -21.66
C ASP A 131 6.70 7.92 -20.38
N PHE A 132 7.25 7.23 -19.39
CA PHE A 132 7.80 7.79 -18.17
C PHE A 132 8.82 6.84 -17.52
N ALA A 133 9.57 7.31 -16.52
CA ALA A 133 10.48 6.47 -15.75
C ALA A 133 9.67 5.54 -14.82
N ILE A 134 9.57 4.25 -15.20
CA ILE A 134 8.75 3.24 -14.47
C ILE A 134 9.21 3.10 -13.03
N GLU A 135 10.52 3.09 -12.78
CA GLU A 135 11.10 2.99 -11.44
C GLU A 135 10.71 4.17 -10.55
N VAL A 136 10.61 5.38 -11.11
CA VAL A 136 10.15 6.57 -10.39
C VAL A 136 8.67 6.45 -10.06
N MET A 137 7.85 6.07 -11.05
CA MET A 137 6.42 5.84 -10.86
C MET A 137 6.16 4.82 -9.73
N VAL A 138 6.76 3.63 -9.85
CA VAL A 138 6.56 2.53 -8.92
C VAL A 138 7.06 2.88 -7.52
N SER A 139 8.28 3.38 -7.38
CA SER A 139 8.89 3.64 -6.07
C SER A 139 8.13 4.70 -5.29
N HIS A 140 7.76 5.80 -5.93
CA HIS A 140 7.06 6.90 -5.24
C HIS A 140 5.60 6.58 -4.91
N ALA A 141 4.88 5.88 -5.80
CA ALA A 141 3.54 5.42 -5.50
C ALA A 141 3.55 4.35 -4.40
N PHE A 142 4.49 3.41 -4.46
CA PHE A 142 4.58 2.32 -3.48
C PHE A 142 4.86 2.82 -2.05
N VAL A 143 5.64 3.88 -1.86
CA VAL A 143 5.87 4.48 -0.53
C VAL A 143 4.55 4.95 0.11
N ILE A 144 3.67 5.56 -0.67
CA ILE A 144 2.34 6.00 -0.20
C ILE A 144 1.48 4.77 0.13
N VAL A 145 1.42 3.80 -0.77
CA VAL A 145 0.68 2.54 -0.61
C VAL A 145 1.17 1.78 0.64
N PHE A 146 2.48 1.70 0.85
CA PHE A 146 3.10 1.09 2.03
C PHE A 146 2.63 1.78 3.33
N CYS A 147 2.65 3.11 3.36
CA CYS A 147 2.20 3.87 4.54
C CYS A 147 0.71 3.62 4.84
N VAL A 148 -0.15 3.69 3.81
CA VAL A 148 -1.60 3.48 3.95
C VAL A 148 -1.92 2.05 4.37
N ALA A 149 -1.25 1.05 3.79
CA ALA A 149 -1.41 -0.35 4.18
C ALA A 149 -1.06 -0.57 5.66
N ASN A 150 0.03 0.03 6.14
CA ASN A 150 0.44 -0.08 7.55
C ASN A 150 -0.48 0.69 8.50
N LEU A 151 -0.97 1.88 8.11
CA LEU A 151 -1.98 2.61 8.86
C LEU A 151 -3.25 1.77 9.02
N ASN A 152 -3.76 1.21 7.93
CA ASN A 152 -4.96 0.38 7.97
C ASN A 152 -4.73 -0.94 8.74
N PHE A 153 -3.56 -1.55 8.61
CA PHE A 153 -3.15 -2.70 9.44
C PHE A 153 -3.20 -2.35 10.93
N PHE A 154 -2.59 -1.22 11.33
CA PHE A 154 -2.62 -0.76 12.71
C PHE A 154 -4.05 -0.53 13.21
N LEU A 155 -4.88 0.18 12.45
CA LEU A 155 -6.28 0.42 12.79
C LEU A 155 -7.09 -0.90 12.87
N SER A 156 -6.80 -1.87 12.00
CA SER A 156 -7.42 -3.20 12.05
C SER A 156 -7.07 -3.97 13.33
N THR A 157 -5.98 -3.65 14.00
CA THR A 157 -5.69 -4.21 15.33
C THR A 157 -6.50 -3.57 16.45
N LEU A 158 -6.94 -2.30 16.27
CA LEU A 158 -7.71 -1.55 17.26
C LEU A 158 -9.22 -1.80 17.15
N PHE A 159 -9.74 -1.89 15.94
CA PHE A 159 -11.16 -2.08 15.69
C PHE A 159 -11.54 -3.56 15.69
N LYS A 160 -12.78 -3.86 16.14
CA LYS A 160 -13.33 -5.21 16.06
C LYS A 160 -13.63 -5.64 14.62
N SER A 161 -14.09 -4.71 13.79
CA SER A 161 -14.43 -4.93 12.39
C SER A 161 -13.36 -4.37 11.46
N GLY A 162 -12.94 -5.15 10.45
CA GLY A 162 -12.05 -4.69 9.40
C GLY A 162 -12.63 -3.53 8.59
N TYR A 163 -13.95 -3.53 8.36
CA TYR A 163 -14.62 -2.42 7.66
C TYR A 163 -14.52 -1.10 8.41
N ALA A 164 -14.63 -1.12 9.75
CA ALA A 164 -14.45 0.08 10.56
C ALA A 164 -13.03 0.62 10.47
N ALA A 165 -12.03 -0.27 10.42
CA ALA A 165 -10.63 0.13 10.21
C ALA A 165 -10.43 0.76 8.82
N GLY A 166 -10.95 0.13 7.77
CA GLY A 166 -10.88 0.65 6.40
C GLY A 166 -11.54 2.02 6.26
N LEU A 167 -12.75 2.19 6.81
CA LEU A 167 -13.46 3.47 6.81
C LEU A 167 -12.69 4.55 7.58
N SER A 168 -12.15 4.21 8.76
CA SER A 168 -11.34 5.15 9.55
C SER A 168 -10.08 5.56 8.79
N THR A 169 -9.45 4.64 8.06
CA THR A 169 -8.30 4.97 7.20
C THR A 169 -8.70 5.95 6.11
N LEU A 170 -9.83 5.72 5.42
CA LEU A 170 -10.32 6.65 4.39
C LEU A 170 -10.60 8.04 4.96
N VAL A 171 -11.19 8.14 6.14
CA VAL A 171 -11.41 9.41 6.83
C VAL A 171 -10.08 10.12 7.12
N ILE A 172 -9.07 9.41 7.61
CA ILE A 172 -7.74 9.98 7.86
C ILE A 172 -7.11 10.46 6.55
N LEU A 173 -7.18 9.67 5.47
CA LEU A 173 -6.65 10.05 4.16
C LEU A 173 -7.34 11.31 3.61
N PHE A 174 -8.65 11.43 3.80
CA PHE A 174 -9.39 12.63 3.43
C PHE A 174 -8.97 13.84 4.26
N PHE A 175 -8.76 13.69 5.57
CA PHE A 175 -8.24 14.76 6.41
C PHE A 175 -6.84 15.20 5.99
N LEU A 176 -5.95 14.28 5.60
CA LEU A 176 -4.63 14.63 5.08
C LEU A 176 -4.71 15.47 3.79
N LEU A 177 -5.68 15.16 2.92
CA LEU A 177 -5.94 15.94 1.72
C LEU A 177 -6.44 17.35 2.05
N LEU A 178 -7.38 17.47 2.99
CA LEU A 178 -7.87 18.78 3.46
C LEU A 178 -6.76 19.58 4.15
N LEU A 179 -5.94 18.94 4.97
CA LEU A 179 -4.79 19.57 5.63
C LEU A 179 -3.80 20.12 4.60
N TYR A 180 -3.49 19.34 3.57
CA TYR A 180 -2.64 19.81 2.48
C TYR A 180 -3.26 21.00 1.76
N ALA A 181 -4.55 20.95 1.41
CA ALA A 181 -5.25 22.07 0.76
C ALA A 181 -5.23 23.34 1.63
N PHE A 182 -5.40 23.20 2.94
CA PHE A 182 -5.30 24.31 3.89
C PHE A 182 -3.87 24.88 3.97
N LEU A 183 -2.86 24.03 4.11
CA LEU A 183 -1.46 24.46 4.21
C LEU A 183 -0.98 25.11 2.91
N SER A 184 -1.44 24.65 1.75
CA SER A 184 -1.09 25.21 0.44
C SER A 184 -1.66 26.63 0.24
N ALA A 185 -2.70 27.02 0.98
CA ALA A 185 -3.26 28.35 0.97
C ALA A 185 -2.44 29.37 1.80
N ILE A 186 -1.48 28.90 2.60
CA ILE A 186 -0.65 29.75 3.46
C ILE A 186 0.70 30.01 2.76
N PRO A 187 0.97 31.23 2.27
CA PRO A 187 2.15 31.51 1.42
C PRO A 187 3.50 31.29 2.11
N VAL A 188 3.54 31.33 3.45
CA VAL A 188 4.79 31.20 4.24
C VAL A 188 5.20 29.74 4.42
N ILE A 189 4.26 28.80 4.23
CA ILE A 189 4.51 27.37 4.46
C ILE A 189 4.81 26.70 3.12
N ASP A 190 5.97 26.04 3.02
CA ASP A 190 6.24 25.15 1.89
C ASP A 190 5.42 23.87 2.05
N SER A 191 4.23 23.89 1.43
CA SER A 191 3.27 22.78 1.49
C SER A 191 3.78 21.50 0.84
N THR A 192 4.84 21.54 0.03
CA THR A 192 5.43 20.37 -0.66
C THR A 192 5.84 19.30 0.33
N TYR A 193 6.43 19.68 1.48
CA TYR A 193 6.85 18.73 2.51
C TYR A 193 5.68 18.01 3.20
N TRP A 194 4.50 18.63 3.23
CA TRP A 194 3.30 18.15 3.91
C TRP A 194 2.32 17.42 2.98
N ASN A 195 2.61 17.43 1.67
CA ASN A 195 1.78 16.73 0.71
C ASN A 195 2.00 15.22 0.79
N PHE A 196 1.11 14.53 1.52
CA PHE A 196 1.16 13.08 1.63
C PHE A 196 1.14 12.37 0.26
N TYR A 197 0.39 12.92 -0.69
CA TYR A 197 0.19 12.36 -2.04
C TYR A 197 1.16 12.92 -3.08
N LEU A 198 2.25 13.56 -2.69
CA LEU A 198 3.16 14.23 -3.61
C LEU A 198 3.57 13.33 -4.78
N SER A 199 3.25 13.78 -6.01
CA SER A 199 3.70 13.13 -7.24
C SER A 199 5.14 13.53 -7.58
N PRO A 200 6.00 12.61 -8.02
CA PRO A 200 7.34 12.97 -8.50
C PRO A 200 7.29 13.83 -9.77
N PHE A 201 6.19 13.78 -10.49
CA PHE A 201 5.99 14.49 -11.76
C PHE A 201 5.38 15.88 -11.60
N ALA A 202 4.91 16.25 -10.40
CA ALA A 202 4.30 17.56 -10.10
C ALA A 202 5.34 18.68 -9.83
N LYS A 203 6.46 18.68 -10.57
CA LYS A 203 7.51 19.69 -10.40
C LYS A 203 7.01 21.07 -10.87
N PRO A 204 7.05 22.11 -10.01
CA PRO A 204 6.80 23.48 -10.45
C PRO A 204 7.79 23.92 -11.54
N GLY A 205 7.30 24.62 -12.57
CA GLY A 205 8.10 24.99 -13.74
C GLY A 205 9.41 25.71 -13.43
N ASP A 206 9.38 26.60 -12.44
CA ASP A 206 10.48 27.49 -12.08
C ASP A 206 11.46 26.87 -11.07
N MET A 207 11.19 25.65 -10.56
CA MET A 207 12.03 25.03 -9.53
C MET A 207 13.21 24.27 -10.14
N ASP A 208 14.42 24.47 -9.57
CA ASP A 208 15.59 23.64 -9.89
C ASP A 208 15.33 22.16 -9.61
N ILE A 209 15.77 21.29 -10.52
CA ILE A 209 15.54 19.85 -10.43
C ILE A 209 16.19 19.22 -9.18
N ASN A 210 17.36 19.74 -8.77
CA ASN A 210 18.05 19.21 -7.58
C ASN A 210 17.29 19.57 -6.31
N ILE A 211 16.76 20.80 -6.24
CA ILE A 211 15.93 21.23 -5.11
C ILE A 211 14.65 20.41 -5.06
N TRP A 212 14.01 20.17 -6.22
CA TRP A 212 12.82 19.33 -6.30
C TRP A 212 13.09 17.92 -5.82
N ASN A 213 14.13 17.27 -6.32
CA ASN A 213 14.51 15.91 -5.93
C ASN A 213 14.80 15.80 -4.43
N GLN A 214 15.43 16.82 -3.84
CA GLN A 214 15.69 16.87 -2.40
C GLN A 214 14.39 16.95 -1.59
N LYS A 215 13.46 17.84 -1.98
CA LYS A 215 12.15 17.96 -1.33
C LYS A 215 11.36 16.65 -1.43
N LEU A 216 11.35 16.05 -2.61
CA LEU A 216 10.70 14.79 -2.87
C LEU A 216 11.26 13.66 -2.01
N LEU A 217 12.59 13.58 -1.89
CA LEU A 217 13.26 12.60 -1.03
C LEU A 217 12.86 12.75 0.44
N TYR A 218 12.91 13.97 0.98
CA TYR A 218 12.50 14.22 2.38
C TYR A 218 11.03 13.89 2.62
N ASN A 219 10.14 14.29 1.71
CA ASN A 219 8.73 13.95 1.79
C ASN A 219 8.52 12.42 1.82
N LYS A 220 9.10 11.69 0.85
CA LYS A 220 8.95 10.24 0.77
C LYS A 220 9.60 9.49 1.92
N ALA A 221 10.76 9.95 2.40
CA ALA A 221 11.39 9.40 3.59
C ALA A 221 10.51 9.59 4.83
N GLY A 222 9.88 10.76 4.99
CA GLY A 222 8.92 11.02 6.06
C GLY A 222 7.71 10.10 6.00
N VAL A 223 7.07 9.96 4.82
CA VAL A 223 5.92 9.08 4.61
C VAL A 223 6.29 7.61 4.88
N PHE A 224 7.45 7.16 4.41
CA PHE A 224 7.95 5.81 4.67
C PHE A 224 8.18 5.55 6.16
N PHE A 225 8.83 6.50 6.85
CA PHE A 225 9.06 6.39 8.29
C PHE A 225 7.76 6.32 9.09
N ILE A 226 6.75 7.14 8.75
CA ILE A 226 5.41 7.09 9.36
C ILE A 226 4.79 5.71 9.14
N GLY A 227 4.93 5.13 7.95
CA GLY A 227 4.48 3.77 7.65
C GLY A 227 5.14 2.71 8.54
N LEU A 228 6.46 2.82 8.79
CA LEU A 228 7.18 1.94 9.70
C LEU A 228 6.69 2.08 11.16
N VAL A 229 6.40 3.29 11.59
CA VAL A 229 5.84 3.56 12.93
C VAL A 229 4.49 2.89 13.11
N PHE A 230 3.58 2.98 12.12
CA PHE A 230 2.30 2.28 12.16
C PHE A 230 2.47 0.77 12.15
N MET A 231 3.38 0.23 11.35
CA MET A 231 3.71 -1.20 11.34
C MET A 231 4.16 -1.66 12.72
N TYR A 232 5.06 -0.92 13.36
CA TYR A 232 5.55 -1.23 14.69
C TYR A 232 4.43 -1.25 15.74
N PHE A 233 3.56 -0.23 15.75
CA PHE A 233 2.44 -0.18 16.68
C PHE A 233 1.42 -1.30 16.44
N GLY A 234 1.12 -1.62 15.18
CA GLY A 234 0.25 -2.74 14.82
C GLY A 234 0.80 -4.08 15.32
N LEU A 235 2.06 -4.34 15.05
CA LEU A 235 2.75 -5.56 15.53
C LEU A 235 2.87 -5.62 17.05
N SER A 236 3.11 -4.49 17.71
CA SER A 236 3.18 -4.41 19.17
C SER A 236 1.84 -4.75 19.83
N LYS A 237 0.72 -4.31 19.25
CA LYS A 237 -0.63 -4.68 19.71
C LYS A 237 -0.90 -6.17 19.55
N LEU A 238 -0.51 -6.76 18.44
CA LEU A 238 -0.69 -8.20 18.18
C LEU A 238 0.21 -9.10 19.06
N ARG A 239 1.22 -8.55 19.71
CA ARG A 239 2.06 -9.27 20.66
C ARG A 239 1.33 -9.58 21.97
N ASN A 240 0.44 -8.69 22.41
CA ASN A 240 -0.29 -8.83 23.67
C ASN A 240 -1.60 -9.61 23.41
N ARG A 241 -1.81 -10.72 24.14
CA ARG A 241 -2.98 -11.61 23.98
C ARG A 241 -4.29 -11.02 24.50
N GLU A 242 -4.20 -10.17 25.53
CA GLU A 242 -5.35 -9.65 26.27
C GLU A 242 -6.45 -8.92 25.47
N PRO A 243 -6.15 -8.18 24.40
CA PRO A 243 -7.20 -7.49 23.65
C PRO A 243 -8.05 -8.39 22.74
N PHE A 244 -7.72 -9.68 22.60
CA PHE A 244 -8.35 -10.59 21.64
C PHE A 244 -9.15 -11.72 22.31
N ILE A 245 -9.13 -11.79 23.64
CA ILE A 245 -9.94 -12.64 24.49
C ILE A 245 -11.11 -11.79 25.01
#